data_e0b52863da1d624673601d45756f051d
#
_entry.id   e0b52863da1d624673601d45756f051d
#
_cell.length_a   1.000
_cell.length_b   1.000
_cell.length_c   1.000
_cell.angle_alpha   90.00
_cell.angle_beta   90.00
_cell.angle_gamma   90.00
#
_symmetry.space_group_name_H-M   'P 1'
#
loop_
_entity.id
_entity.type
_entity.pdbx_description
1 polymer ?
#
loop_
_entity_poly.entity_id
_entity_poly.type
_entity_poly.pdbx_seq_one_letter_code
_entity_poly.pdbx_strand_id
1 'polypeptide(L)'
;MLHLLGRSKVFYLVCFDITDDRIRNHVVKCLKGYGVRVQKSVFECPDLSEEKFLKMKHHLEDIINCDEDTVRYYPLCRSCLRNVEFSGIGEGPVENRYRIV
;
A
#
# COMPACT_ATOMS: atom_id res chain seq x y z
N MET A 1 3.53 25.82 -6.62
CA MET A 1 4.21 24.68 -6.59
C MET A 1 3.41 23.43 -6.53
N LEU A 2 2.21 23.50 -7.02
CA LEU A 2 1.38 22.32 -7.07
C LEU A 2 2.00 21.22 -7.90
N HIS A 3 2.69 21.61 -8.97
CA HIS A 3 3.33 20.62 -9.82
C HIS A 3 4.39 19.83 -9.06
N LEU A 4 4.97 20.41 -8.02
CA LEU A 4 5.94 19.69 -7.22
C LEU A 4 5.27 18.58 -6.42
N LEU A 5 4.06 18.85 -5.94
CA LEU A 5 3.32 17.85 -5.19
C LEU A 5 2.99 16.66 -6.09
N GLY A 6 2.63 16.92 -7.35
CA GLY A 6 2.33 15.86 -8.28
C GLY A 6 3.50 14.96 -8.60
N ARG A 7 4.73 15.42 -8.31
CA ARG A 7 5.92 14.63 -8.55
C ARG A 7 6.39 13.88 -7.33
N SER A 8 5.87 14.22 -6.18
CA SER A 8 6.26 13.55 -4.96
C SER A 8 5.78 12.12 -4.98
N LYS A 9 6.62 11.21 -4.49
CA LYS A 9 6.26 9.82 -4.37
C LYS A 9 6.14 9.48 -2.91
N VAL A 10 5.15 8.69 -2.59
CA VAL A 10 4.78 8.41 -1.22
C VAL A 10 4.74 6.91 -1.01
N PHE A 11 5.20 6.48 0.15
CA PHE A 11 5.05 5.11 0.59
C PHE A 11 3.68 4.97 1.24
N TYR A 12 2.90 3.99 0.78
CA TYR A 12 1.60 3.71 1.38
C TYR A 12 1.59 2.33 1.99
N LEU A 13 1.10 2.25 3.22
CA LEU A 13 0.73 0.98 3.81
C LEU A 13 -0.75 0.79 3.52
N VAL A 14 -1.09 -0.33 2.89
CA VAL A 14 -2.47 -0.60 2.51
C VAL A 14 -2.95 -1.81 3.28
N CYS A 15 -3.99 -1.61 4.08
CA CYS A 15 -4.57 -2.65 4.91
C CYS A 15 -6.02 -2.86 4.51
N PHE A 16 -6.45 -4.13 4.44
CA PHE A 16 -7.83 -4.38 4.04
C PHE A 16 -8.47 -5.45 4.92
N ASP A 17 -9.79 -5.38 5.01
CA ASP A 17 -10.60 -6.32 5.76
C ASP A 17 -11.77 -6.69 4.86
N ILE A 18 -11.69 -7.89 4.28
CA ILE A 18 -12.65 -8.36 3.28
C ILE A 18 -12.98 -9.81 3.60
N THR A 19 -14.27 -10.10 3.79
CA THR A 19 -14.68 -11.45 4.17
C THR A 19 -14.87 -12.38 2.98
N ASP A 20 -15.27 -11.84 1.83
CA ASP A 20 -15.52 -12.67 0.65
C ASP A 20 -14.19 -13.06 0.00
N ASP A 21 -13.99 -14.37 -0.16
CA ASP A 21 -12.71 -14.88 -0.69
C ASP A 21 -12.43 -14.40 -2.10
N ARG A 22 -13.47 -14.34 -2.94
CA ARG A 22 -13.28 -13.95 -4.32
C ARG A 22 -12.88 -12.47 -4.43
N ILE A 23 -13.55 -11.63 -3.66
CA ILE A 23 -13.23 -10.20 -3.64
C ILE A 23 -11.83 -10.01 -3.08
N ARG A 24 -11.52 -10.69 -1.99
CA ARG A 24 -10.20 -10.57 -1.38
C ARG A 24 -9.09 -10.95 -2.35
N ASN A 25 -9.29 -12.03 -3.10
CA ASN A 25 -8.31 -12.47 -4.08
C ASN A 25 -8.12 -11.44 -5.19
N HIS A 26 -9.19 -10.78 -5.60
CA HIS A 26 -9.09 -9.71 -6.58
C HIS A 26 -8.30 -8.53 -6.05
N VAL A 27 -8.53 -8.16 -4.79
CA VAL A 27 -7.80 -7.08 -4.15
C VAL A 27 -6.31 -7.39 -4.07
N VAL A 28 -5.98 -8.61 -3.65
CA VAL A 28 -4.59 -9.04 -3.57
C VAL A 28 -3.92 -8.97 -4.95
N LYS A 29 -4.61 -9.46 -5.96
CA LYS A 29 -4.07 -9.45 -7.31
C LYS A 29 -3.84 -8.02 -7.80
N CYS A 30 -4.76 -7.12 -7.52
CA CYS A 30 -4.61 -5.72 -7.88
C CYS A 30 -3.41 -5.10 -7.16
N LEU A 31 -3.32 -5.31 -5.86
CA LEU A 31 -2.26 -4.70 -5.06
C LEU A 31 -0.87 -5.21 -5.42
N LYS A 32 -0.77 -6.43 -5.91
CA LYS A 32 0.53 -6.96 -6.36
C LYS A 32 1.13 -6.15 -7.49
N GLY A 33 0.33 -5.40 -8.22
CA GLY A 33 0.82 -4.50 -9.24
C GLY A 33 1.40 -3.20 -8.69
N TYR A 34 1.22 -2.94 -7.41
CA TYR A 34 1.65 -1.68 -6.81
C TYR A 34 2.63 -1.86 -5.67
N GLY A 35 2.68 -3.03 -5.07
CA GLY A 35 3.55 -3.22 -3.93
C GLY A 35 3.75 -4.66 -3.55
N VAL A 36 4.22 -4.87 -2.32
CA VAL A 36 4.62 -6.17 -1.81
C VAL A 36 3.74 -6.54 -0.63
N ARG A 37 3.26 -7.79 -0.64
CA ARG A 37 2.45 -8.30 0.45
C ARG A 37 3.37 -8.65 1.62
N VAL A 38 3.13 -8.03 2.76
CA VAL A 38 3.97 -8.26 3.95
C VAL A 38 3.23 -9.04 5.02
N GLN A 39 1.91 -8.99 5.02
CA GLN A 39 1.06 -9.81 5.87
C GLN A 39 -0.18 -10.14 5.08
N LYS A 40 -0.98 -11.05 5.61
CA LYS A 40 -2.12 -11.57 4.89
C LYS A 40 -3.01 -10.49 4.30
N SER A 41 -3.24 -9.42 5.05
CA SER A 41 -4.12 -8.33 4.63
C SER A 41 -3.40 -6.99 4.59
N VAL A 42 -2.07 -7.00 4.39
CA VAL A 42 -1.27 -5.79 4.43
C VAL A 42 -0.28 -5.79 3.27
N PHE A 43 -0.27 -4.69 2.54
CA PHE A 43 0.68 -4.47 1.45
C PHE A 43 1.47 -3.20 1.72
N GLU A 44 2.74 -3.23 1.35
CA GLU A 44 3.58 -2.04 1.33
C GLU A 44 3.75 -1.62 -0.11
N CYS A 45 3.35 -0.39 -0.41
CA CYS A 45 3.37 0.15 -1.77
C CYS A 45 4.30 1.35 -1.79
N PRO A 46 5.58 1.14 -2.12
CA PRO A 46 6.54 2.25 -2.12
C PRO A 46 6.44 3.09 -3.38
N ASP A 47 6.86 4.33 -3.26
CA ASP A 47 7.08 5.20 -4.42
C ASP A 47 5.87 5.40 -5.31
N LEU A 48 4.70 5.60 -4.73
CA LEU A 48 3.51 5.91 -5.51
C LEU A 48 3.41 7.42 -5.72
N SER A 49 3.29 7.81 -6.98
CA SER A 49 2.91 9.18 -7.29
C SER A 49 1.45 9.38 -6.94
N GLU A 50 1.03 10.63 -6.85
CA GLU A 50 -0.37 10.91 -6.59
C GLU A 50 -1.27 10.27 -7.64
N GLU A 51 -0.86 10.34 -8.88
CA GLU A 51 -1.63 9.76 -9.97
C GLU A 51 -1.77 8.24 -9.81
N LYS A 52 -0.68 7.57 -9.50
CA LYS A 52 -0.73 6.13 -9.31
C LYS A 52 -1.54 5.73 -8.09
N PHE A 53 -1.42 6.51 -7.02
CA PHE A 53 -2.22 6.25 -5.83
C PHE A 53 -3.70 6.33 -6.13
N LEU A 54 -4.12 7.40 -6.82
CA LEU A 54 -5.54 7.57 -7.13
C LEU A 54 -6.04 6.47 -8.06
N LYS A 55 -5.22 6.06 -8.98
CA LYS A 55 -5.56 4.96 -9.88
C LYS A 55 -5.76 3.66 -9.11
N MET A 56 -4.84 3.36 -8.20
CA MET A 56 -4.93 2.19 -7.36
C MET A 56 -6.20 2.22 -6.50
N LYS A 57 -6.43 3.36 -5.85
CA LYS A 57 -7.58 3.52 -4.98
C LYS A 57 -8.88 3.35 -5.74
N HIS A 58 -8.97 3.98 -6.91
CA HIS A 58 -10.15 3.87 -7.75
C HIS A 58 -10.40 2.44 -8.17
N HIS A 59 -9.35 1.73 -8.56
CA HIS A 59 -9.46 0.34 -8.98
C HIS A 59 -9.95 -0.54 -7.83
N LEU A 60 -9.40 -0.33 -6.63
CA LEU A 60 -9.81 -1.11 -5.47
C LEU A 60 -11.26 -0.83 -5.10
N GLU A 61 -11.69 0.42 -5.20
CA GLU A 61 -13.08 0.77 -4.90
C GLU A 61 -14.05 0.12 -5.87
N ASP A 62 -13.61 -0.16 -7.09
CA ASP A 62 -14.44 -0.86 -8.06
C ASP A 62 -14.55 -2.36 -7.74
N ILE A 63 -13.58 -2.91 -7.04
CA ILE A 63 -13.56 -4.34 -6.72
C ILE A 63 -14.35 -4.64 -5.46
N ILE A 64 -14.21 -3.81 -4.44
CA ILE A 64 -14.77 -4.12 -3.12
C ILE A 64 -16.24 -3.75 -3.03
N ASN A 65 -16.90 -4.30 -2.02
CA ASN A 65 -18.23 -3.87 -1.64
C ASN A 65 -18.09 -2.85 -0.53
N CYS A 66 -18.28 -1.58 -0.85
CA CYS A 66 -18.05 -0.50 0.08
C CYS A 66 -18.97 -0.51 1.30
N ASP A 67 -20.03 -1.29 1.27
CA ASP A 67 -20.93 -1.40 2.40
C ASP A 67 -20.44 -2.43 3.43
N GLU A 68 -19.55 -3.33 3.04
CA GLU A 68 -19.11 -4.42 3.91
C GLU A 68 -17.60 -4.49 4.07
N ASP A 69 -16.86 -4.00 3.09
CA ASP A 69 -15.42 -4.15 3.05
C ASP A 69 -14.72 -2.86 3.38
N THR A 70 -13.50 -2.97 3.88
CA THR A 70 -12.67 -1.79 4.14
C THR A 70 -11.29 -1.94 3.51
N VAL A 71 -10.78 -0.83 2.99
CA VAL A 71 -9.38 -0.70 2.60
C VAL A 71 -8.89 0.59 3.19
N ARG A 72 -7.77 0.53 3.89
CA ARG A 72 -7.18 1.72 4.51
C ARG A 72 -5.83 1.99 3.89
N TYR A 73 -5.55 3.26 3.67
CA TYR A 73 -4.32 3.70 3.03
C TYR A 73 -3.60 4.64 3.99
N TYR A 74 -2.43 4.23 4.45
CA TYR A 74 -1.64 5.02 5.40
C TYR A 74 -0.40 5.54 4.70
N PRO A 75 -0.34 6.85 4.43
CA PRO A 75 0.88 7.41 3.85
C PRO A 75 1.95 7.52 4.93
N LEU A 76 3.16 7.11 4.61
CA LEU A 76 4.27 7.15 5.55
C LEU A 76 5.41 7.96 4.96
N CYS A 77 5.88 8.94 5.72
CA CYS A 77 7.00 9.75 5.29
C CYS A 77 8.30 8.98 5.55
N ARG A 78 9.40 9.49 5.00
CA ARG A 78 10.69 8.83 5.14
C ARG A 78 11.13 8.69 6.58
N SER A 79 10.86 9.73 7.37
CA SER A 79 11.21 9.69 8.78
C SER A 79 10.48 8.57 9.50
N CYS A 80 9.18 8.42 9.22
CA CYS A 80 8.41 7.35 9.81
C CYS A 80 8.92 5.98 9.38
N LEU A 81 9.29 5.84 8.12
CA LEU A 81 9.78 4.57 7.60
C LEU A 81 11.09 4.16 8.27
N ARG A 82 11.97 5.11 8.56
CA ARG A 82 13.22 4.80 9.21
C ARG A 82 13.03 4.32 10.65
N ASN A 83 11.87 4.62 11.23
CA ASN A 83 11.58 4.27 12.61
C ASN A 83 10.68 3.05 12.73
N VAL A 84 10.33 2.40 11.63
CA VAL A 84 9.52 1.20 11.68
C VAL A 84 10.31 0.06 12.32
N GLU A 85 9.68 -0.63 13.25
CA GLU A 85 10.28 -1.79 13.90
C GLU A 85 9.38 -2.98 13.68
N PHE A 86 9.95 -4.16 13.72
CA PHE A 86 9.16 -5.37 13.66
C PHE A 86 9.82 -6.42 14.54
N SER A 87 9.03 -7.40 14.94
CA SER A 87 9.50 -8.53 15.73
C SER A 87 9.08 -9.82 15.05
N GLY A 88 9.88 -10.84 15.23
CA GLY A 88 9.57 -12.14 14.66
C GLY A 88 10.22 -12.33 13.30
N ILE A 89 9.56 -13.09 12.46
CA ILE A 89 10.06 -13.39 11.13
C ILE A 89 9.63 -12.30 10.17
N GLY A 90 10.56 -11.84 9.32
CA GLY A 90 10.23 -10.84 8.33
C GLY A 90 11.39 -9.93 8.04
N GLU A 91 11.09 -8.85 7.34
CA GLU A 91 12.06 -7.85 6.94
C GLU A 91 11.47 -6.48 7.19
N GLY A 92 12.34 -5.46 7.23
CA GLY A 92 11.88 -4.09 7.37
C GLY A 92 11.12 -3.62 6.14
N PRO A 93 10.64 -2.38 6.16
CA PRO A 93 9.84 -1.84 5.07
C PRO A 93 10.53 -2.01 3.73
N VAL A 94 9.73 -2.27 2.70
CA VAL A 94 10.24 -2.54 1.36
C VAL A 94 11.15 -1.43 0.87
N GLU A 95 10.79 -0.19 1.11
CA GLU A 95 11.60 0.94 0.65
C GLU A 95 12.98 0.90 1.26
N ASN A 96 13.08 0.56 2.55
CA ASN A 96 14.37 0.49 3.22
C ASN A 96 15.24 -0.63 2.69
N ARG A 97 14.61 -1.75 2.33
CA ARG A 97 15.34 -2.87 1.76
C ARG A 97 16.00 -2.51 0.44
N TYR A 98 15.35 -1.66 -0.34
CA TYR A 98 15.89 -1.27 -1.63
C TYR A 98 16.86 -0.11 -1.58
N ARG A 99 17.06 0.46 -0.42
CA ARG A 99 17.93 1.61 -0.26
C ARG A 99 19.26 1.27 0.37
N ILE A 100 19.54 0.01 0.46
CA ILE A 100 20.84 -0.44 0.97
C ILE A 100 21.88 -0.19 -0.12
N VAL A 101 22.92 0.48 0.23
CA VAL A 101 23.94 0.85 -0.72
C VAL A 101 25.28 0.45 -0.20
#